data_ba3a7e62c82ea206f2b4b8533f3993f4
#
_entry.id   ba3a7e62c82ea206f2b4b8533f3993f4
#
_cell.length_a   1.000
_cell.length_b   1.000
_cell.length_c   1.000
_cell.angle_alpha   90.00
_cell.angle_beta   90.00
_cell.angle_gamma   90.00
#
_symmetry.space_group_name_H-M   'P 1'
#
loop_
_entity.id
_entity.type
_entity.pdbx_description
1 polymer ?
#
loop_
_entity_poly.entity_id
_entity_poly.type
_entity_poly.pdbx_seq_one_letter_code
_entity_poly.pdbx_strand_id
1 'polypeptide(L)'
;EEVLGTYKSRTDEKYSRIVTKFVRQLRHPTRIRETELGDLISDVLKDALGVDIFLLGSGSIRNEQLGPIVTKGDLRECFPYDDAVHLVYVTGAQLKHMFMRMLRDEVWEGAHCEFYQLSRGLLVEYDQATHSFLRFEFEGEPVDDDKVFSLGLQHFHFLNMKDSFDITPEELRKNHSIRVISTSCTQVIEEALQAGQHQNATVARGVVGRRATSRNPIGPSSA
;
A
#
# COMPACT_ATOMS: atom_id res chain seq x y z
N GLU A 1 34.71 23.95 -11.03
CA GLU A 1 33.55 23.85 -11.96
C GLU A 1 33.51 22.50 -12.71
N GLU A 2 34.65 22.01 -13.21
CA GLU A 2 34.73 20.73 -13.98
C GLU A 2 34.32 19.49 -13.18
N VAL A 3 34.69 19.40 -11.90
CA VAL A 3 34.31 18.30 -10.99
C VAL A 3 32.80 18.28 -10.73
N LEU A 4 32.20 19.44 -10.52
CA LEU A 4 30.74 19.58 -10.29
C LEU A 4 29.95 19.21 -11.56
N GLY A 5 30.45 19.58 -12.75
CA GLY A 5 29.84 19.22 -14.03
C GLY A 5 29.81 17.71 -14.24
N THR A 6 30.90 17.01 -13.93
CA THR A 6 30.99 15.55 -14.06
C THR A 6 30.08 14.81 -13.08
N TYR A 7 29.97 15.27 -11.84
CA TYR A 7 29.03 14.71 -10.86
C TYR A 7 27.58 14.91 -11.27
N LYS A 8 27.22 16.11 -11.73
CA LYS A 8 25.87 16.43 -12.19
C LYS A 8 25.48 15.55 -13.38
N SER A 9 26.36 15.42 -14.39
CA SER A 9 26.12 14.57 -15.57
C SER A 9 25.89 13.11 -15.20
N ARG A 10 26.69 12.53 -14.30
CA ARG A 10 26.53 11.13 -13.83
C ARG A 10 25.24 10.94 -13.01
N THR A 11 24.87 11.94 -12.25
CA THR A 11 23.63 11.93 -11.47
C THR A 11 22.43 11.97 -12.39
N ASP A 12 22.42 12.88 -13.37
CA ASP A 12 21.35 13.03 -14.36
C ASP A 12 21.18 11.75 -15.18
N GLU A 13 22.28 11.13 -15.63
CA GLU A 13 22.26 9.86 -16.34
C GLU A 13 21.68 8.71 -15.49
N LYS A 14 22.04 8.64 -14.22
CA LYS A 14 21.52 7.64 -13.28
C LYS A 14 20.01 7.76 -13.08
N TYR A 15 19.52 8.99 -12.92
CA TYR A 15 18.09 9.23 -12.63
C TYR A 15 17.21 9.22 -13.89
N SER A 16 17.74 9.47 -15.06
CA SER A 16 17.03 9.35 -16.34
C SER A 16 16.86 7.92 -16.84
N ARG A 17 17.49 6.93 -16.20
CA ARG A 17 17.35 5.52 -16.57
C ARG A 17 15.89 5.06 -16.43
N ILE A 18 15.35 4.51 -17.52
CA ILE A 18 13.99 3.93 -17.53
C ILE A 18 14.01 2.66 -16.69
N VAL A 19 13.07 2.60 -15.75
CA VAL A 19 12.81 1.44 -14.87
C VAL A 19 11.74 0.55 -15.51
N THR A 20 10.63 1.15 -15.95
CA THR A 20 9.52 0.42 -16.54
C THR A 20 8.67 1.29 -17.46
N LYS A 21 7.73 0.65 -18.18
CA LYS A 21 6.72 1.33 -18.99
C LYS A 21 5.36 0.75 -18.68
N PHE A 22 4.41 1.61 -18.34
CA PHE A 22 3.01 1.24 -18.21
C PHE A 22 2.27 1.49 -19.53
N VAL A 23 1.16 0.79 -19.76
CA VAL A 23 0.31 1.05 -20.93
C VAL A 23 -0.31 2.45 -20.88
N ARG A 24 -0.58 2.94 -19.68
CA ARG A 24 -1.08 4.28 -19.41
C ARG A 24 -0.51 4.82 -18.10
N GLN A 25 -0.73 6.09 -17.87
CA GLN A 25 -0.43 6.72 -16.59
C GLN A 25 -1.35 6.17 -15.50
N LEU A 26 -0.78 5.85 -14.35
CA LEU A 26 -1.51 5.41 -13.16
C LEU A 26 -1.68 6.57 -12.20
N ARG A 27 -2.82 6.63 -11.51
CA ARG A 27 -3.21 7.78 -10.70
C ARG A 27 -3.28 7.46 -9.21
N HIS A 28 -2.94 8.49 -8.42
CA HIS A 28 -3.10 8.55 -6.98
C HIS A 28 -3.65 9.93 -6.56
N PRO A 29 -4.89 10.27 -6.95
CA PRO A 29 -5.44 11.61 -6.80
C PRO A 29 -5.88 11.94 -5.36
N THR A 30 -5.90 10.98 -4.48
CA THR A 30 -6.36 11.12 -3.10
C THR A 30 -5.67 10.12 -2.18
N ARG A 31 -5.54 10.49 -0.90
CA ARG A 31 -4.93 9.65 0.12
C ARG A 31 -5.94 8.94 1.05
N ILE A 32 -7.22 9.10 0.81
CA ILE A 32 -8.29 8.55 1.64
C ILE A 32 -9.10 7.46 0.94
N ARG A 33 -8.61 6.94 -0.18
CA ARG A 33 -9.23 5.86 -0.96
C ARG A 33 -8.16 4.99 -1.60
N GLU A 34 -8.53 3.78 -1.98
CA GLU A 34 -7.72 2.97 -2.87
C GLU A 34 -7.56 3.65 -4.23
N THR A 35 -6.39 3.47 -4.83
CA THR A 35 -6.02 4.11 -6.09
C THR A 35 -5.26 3.12 -6.96
N GLU A 36 -5.34 3.30 -8.28
CA GLU A 36 -4.65 2.44 -9.23
C GLU A 36 -3.14 2.31 -8.98
N LEU A 37 -2.50 3.43 -8.65
CA LEU A 37 -1.07 3.44 -8.34
C LEU A 37 -0.79 2.77 -6.99
N GLY A 38 -1.63 3.02 -5.99
CA GLY A 38 -1.52 2.39 -4.69
C GLY A 38 -1.69 0.87 -4.77
N ASP A 39 -2.69 0.41 -5.51
CA ASP A 39 -2.95 -1.01 -5.75
C ASP A 39 -1.77 -1.69 -6.44
N LEU A 40 -1.24 -1.08 -7.53
CA LEU A 40 -0.08 -1.63 -8.21
C LEU A 40 1.10 -1.80 -7.26
N ILE A 41 1.45 -0.76 -6.51
CA ILE A 41 2.65 -0.80 -5.66
C ILE A 41 2.46 -1.76 -4.50
N SER A 42 1.28 -1.83 -3.90
CA SER A 42 0.98 -2.83 -2.87
C SER A 42 1.10 -4.26 -3.38
N ASP A 43 0.67 -4.51 -4.64
CA ASP A 43 0.83 -5.81 -5.30
C ASP A 43 2.27 -6.15 -5.59
N VAL A 44 3.02 -5.18 -6.12
CA VAL A 44 4.45 -5.33 -6.38
C VAL A 44 5.19 -5.74 -5.11
N LEU A 45 4.92 -5.05 -4.00
CA LEU A 45 5.55 -5.34 -2.71
C LEU A 45 5.11 -6.71 -2.13
N LYS A 46 3.82 -7.03 -2.22
CA LYS A 46 3.30 -8.35 -1.82
C LYS A 46 4.05 -9.47 -2.54
N ASP A 47 4.12 -9.39 -3.87
CA ASP A 47 4.70 -10.45 -4.69
C ASP A 47 6.21 -10.57 -4.52
N ALA A 48 6.90 -9.45 -4.55
CA ALA A 48 8.36 -9.42 -4.44
C ALA A 48 8.84 -9.89 -3.07
N LEU A 49 8.07 -9.66 -2.01
CA LEU A 49 8.42 -10.04 -0.64
C LEU A 49 7.80 -11.36 -0.20
N GLY A 50 6.89 -11.94 -0.98
CA GLY A 50 6.26 -13.23 -0.71
C GLY A 50 5.39 -13.23 0.54
N VAL A 51 4.65 -12.14 0.79
CA VAL A 51 3.71 -12.01 1.91
C VAL A 51 2.27 -12.22 1.45
N ASP A 52 1.37 -12.62 2.37
CA ASP A 52 -0.05 -12.77 2.04
C ASP A 52 -0.71 -11.41 1.79
N ILE A 53 -0.36 -10.41 2.59
CA ILE A 53 -0.93 -9.07 2.55
C ILE A 53 0.17 -8.03 2.65
N PHE A 54 0.08 -6.95 1.88
CA PHE A 54 0.88 -5.75 2.07
C PHE A 54 -0.04 -4.54 2.27
N LEU A 55 0.19 -3.78 3.35
CA LEU A 55 -0.48 -2.51 3.61
C LEU A 55 0.50 -1.37 3.35
N LEU A 56 0.25 -0.61 2.29
CA LEU A 56 1.07 0.54 1.93
C LEU A 56 0.36 1.82 2.38
N GLY A 57 1.00 2.60 3.25
CA GLY A 57 0.47 3.91 3.62
C GLY A 57 0.28 4.80 2.39
N SER A 58 -0.91 5.36 2.20
CA SER A 58 -1.21 6.27 1.08
C SER A 58 -0.28 7.48 1.06
N GLY A 59 0.15 7.95 2.24
CA GLY A 59 1.10 9.05 2.39
C GLY A 59 2.50 8.74 1.88
N SER A 60 2.85 7.47 1.71
CA SER A 60 4.13 7.04 1.12
C SER A 60 4.20 7.33 -0.39
N ILE A 61 3.06 7.52 -1.05
CA ILE A 61 2.96 7.91 -2.46
C ILE A 61 2.80 9.43 -2.52
N ARG A 62 3.80 10.12 -3.07
CA ARG A 62 3.84 11.60 -3.05
C ARG A 62 3.33 12.25 -4.33
N ASN A 63 3.38 11.55 -5.46
CA ASN A 63 2.93 12.04 -6.75
C ASN A 63 1.48 11.61 -7.00
N GLU A 64 0.68 12.48 -7.62
CA GLU A 64 -0.70 12.17 -8.01
C GLU A 64 -0.77 11.19 -9.19
N GLN A 65 0.36 10.94 -9.84
CA GLN A 65 0.41 10.08 -11.02
C GLN A 65 1.84 9.58 -11.29
N LEU A 66 1.96 8.43 -11.95
CA LEU A 66 3.22 7.83 -12.38
C LEU A 66 3.08 7.21 -13.76
N GLY A 67 4.10 7.37 -14.62
CA GLY A 67 4.14 6.80 -15.96
C GLY A 67 3.52 7.70 -17.05
N PRO A 68 3.33 7.19 -18.30
CA PRO A 68 3.52 5.78 -18.72
C PRO A 68 4.99 5.33 -18.80
N ILE A 69 5.95 6.21 -19.04
CA ILE A 69 7.39 5.92 -18.93
C ILE A 69 7.82 6.30 -17.52
N VAL A 70 8.45 5.37 -16.83
CA VAL A 70 8.88 5.56 -15.44
C VAL A 70 10.39 5.47 -15.36
N THR A 71 11.02 6.55 -14.99
CA THR A 71 12.46 6.62 -14.73
C THR A 71 12.75 6.37 -13.25
N LYS A 72 14.03 6.17 -12.94
CA LYS A 72 14.48 6.06 -11.55
C LYS A 72 14.24 7.36 -10.76
N GLY A 73 14.32 8.53 -11.44
CA GLY A 73 13.97 9.83 -10.86
C GLY A 73 12.51 9.88 -10.46
N ASP A 74 11.61 9.51 -11.38
CA ASP A 74 10.16 9.50 -11.12
C ASP A 74 9.80 8.60 -9.92
N LEU A 75 10.43 7.42 -9.81
CA LEU A 75 10.22 6.54 -8.67
C LEU A 75 10.66 7.18 -7.35
N ARG A 76 11.81 7.86 -7.33
CA ARG A 76 12.30 8.53 -6.12
C ARG A 76 11.48 9.74 -5.71
N GLU A 77 10.93 10.46 -6.67
CA GLU A 77 10.00 11.55 -6.39
C GLU A 77 8.66 11.00 -5.87
N CYS A 78 8.18 9.91 -6.47
CA CYS A 78 6.94 9.27 -6.08
C CYS A 78 7.04 8.59 -4.70
N PHE A 79 8.18 7.94 -4.41
CA PHE A 79 8.47 7.22 -3.17
C PHE A 79 9.76 7.73 -2.52
N PRO A 80 9.75 8.94 -1.94
CA PRO A 80 10.97 9.56 -1.39
C PRO A 80 11.43 8.93 -0.07
N TYR A 81 10.54 8.18 0.61
CA TYR A 81 10.84 7.52 1.87
C TYR A 81 11.29 6.09 1.63
N ASP A 82 12.59 5.87 1.79
CA ASP A 82 13.19 4.54 1.59
C ASP A 82 13.27 3.81 2.94
N ASP A 83 12.14 3.29 3.35
CA ASP A 83 12.00 2.57 4.61
C ASP A 83 12.31 1.07 4.48
N ALA A 84 12.78 0.48 5.57
CA ALA A 84 12.83 -0.97 5.72
C ALA A 84 11.41 -1.57 5.74
N VAL A 85 11.29 -2.84 5.37
CA VAL A 85 10.03 -3.58 5.42
C VAL A 85 10.09 -4.63 6.52
N HIS A 86 9.08 -4.60 7.38
CA HIS A 86 8.87 -5.58 8.44
C HIS A 86 7.85 -6.63 8.01
N LEU A 87 8.17 -7.88 8.31
CA LEU A 87 7.24 -9.00 8.26
C LEU A 87 6.68 -9.23 9.67
N VAL A 88 5.38 -9.14 9.78
CA VAL A 88 4.62 -9.47 10.98
C VAL A 88 3.58 -10.55 10.65
N TYR A 89 3.05 -11.21 11.66
CA TYR A 89 1.99 -12.20 11.50
C TYR A 89 0.78 -11.78 12.32
N VAL A 90 -0.38 -11.75 11.68
CA VAL A 90 -1.65 -11.36 12.30
C VAL A 90 -2.68 -12.47 12.14
N THR A 91 -3.48 -12.71 13.18
CA THR A 91 -4.67 -13.56 13.03
C THR A 91 -5.77 -12.81 12.28
N GLY A 92 -6.75 -13.53 11.72
CA GLY A 92 -7.89 -12.89 11.08
C GLY A 92 -8.64 -11.95 12.00
N ALA A 93 -8.79 -12.33 13.29
CA ALA A 93 -9.38 -11.45 14.29
C ALA A 93 -8.58 -10.16 14.50
N GLN A 94 -7.23 -10.27 14.59
CA GLN A 94 -6.36 -9.11 14.69
C GLN A 94 -6.41 -8.24 13.43
N LEU A 95 -6.46 -8.86 12.25
CA LEU A 95 -6.58 -8.14 10.97
C LEU A 95 -7.89 -7.35 10.91
N LYS A 96 -9.01 -7.95 11.29
CA LYS A 96 -10.31 -7.25 11.39
C LYS A 96 -10.25 -6.09 12.38
N HIS A 97 -9.64 -6.29 13.55
CA HIS A 97 -9.43 -5.22 14.55
C HIS A 97 -8.63 -4.06 13.98
N MET A 98 -7.52 -4.34 13.29
CA MET A 98 -6.71 -3.31 12.61
C MET A 98 -7.54 -2.50 11.61
N PHE A 99 -8.38 -3.18 10.82
CA PHE A 99 -9.25 -2.51 9.84
C PHE A 99 -10.36 -1.68 10.50
N MET A 100 -10.94 -2.11 11.60
CA MET A 100 -11.86 -1.27 12.37
C MET A 100 -11.20 0.04 12.81
N ARG A 101 -9.95 -0.01 13.26
CA ARG A 101 -9.17 1.17 13.60
C ARG A 101 -8.84 2.05 12.39
N MET A 102 -8.44 1.43 11.26
CA MET A 102 -8.10 2.12 10.01
C MET A 102 -9.29 2.83 9.36
N LEU A 103 -10.51 2.29 9.53
CA LEU A 103 -11.73 2.78 8.87
C LEU A 103 -12.62 3.62 9.80
N ARG A 104 -12.09 4.09 10.93
CA ARG A 104 -12.81 4.97 11.85
C ARG A 104 -13.14 6.32 11.21
N ASP A 105 -14.14 7.01 11.76
CA ASP A 105 -14.72 8.21 11.16
C ASP A 105 -13.72 9.33 10.91
N GLU A 106 -12.75 9.53 11.79
CA GLU A 106 -11.74 10.59 11.66
C GLU A 106 -10.89 10.47 10.38
N VAL A 107 -10.75 9.27 9.84
CA VAL A 107 -10.03 9.04 8.56
C VAL A 107 -10.76 9.73 7.40
N TRP A 108 -12.09 9.77 7.45
CA TRP A 108 -12.93 10.34 6.42
C TRP A 108 -13.17 11.84 6.60
N GLU A 109 -13.00 12.35 7.81
CA GLU A 109 -13.21 13.75 8.16
C GLU A 109 -12.00 14.65 7.89
N GLY A 110 -10.93 14.09 7.29
CA GLY A 110 -9.72 14.84 6.94
C GLY A 110 -8.76 15.06 8.12
N ALA A 111 -8.91 14.31 9.20
CA ALA A 111 -7.90 14.25 10.25
C ALA A 111 -6.57 13.68 9.70
N HIS A 112 -5.46 13.95 10.42
CA HIS A 112 -4.15 13.39 10.09
C HIS A 112 -4.09 11.89 10.40
N CYS A 113 -4.92 11.12 9.69
CA CYS A 113 -4.97 9.67 9.76
C CYS A 113 -4.41 9.08 8.47
N GLU A 114 -3.71 7.97 8.59
CA GLU A 114 -3.21 7.25 7.42
C GLU A 114 -4.29 6.32 6.87
N PHE A 115 -4.55 6.40 5.58
CA PHE A 115 -5.28 5.40 4.82
C PHE A 115 -4.28 4.44 4.18
N TYR A 116 -4.63 3.17 4.06
CA TYR A 116 -3.73 2.16 3.49
C TYR A 116 -4.24 1.64 2.17
N GLN A 117 -3.34 1.58 1.19
CA GLN A 117 -3.54 0.90 -0.07
C GLN A 117 -3.36 -0.60 0.16
N LEU A 118 -4.25 -1.42 -0.36
CA LEU A 118 -4.29 -2.85 -0.11
C LEU A 118 -3.65 -3.63 -1.26
N SER A 119 -2.89 -4.68 -0.93
CA SER A 119 -2.48 -5.63 -1.95
C SER A 119 -3.65 -6.55 -2.33
N ARG A 120 -3.60 -7.08 -3.55
CA ARG A 120 -4.63 -8.00 -4.06
C ARG A 120 -4.86 -9.21 -3.15
N GLY A 121 -6.06 -9.74 -3.23
CA GLY A 121 -6.53 -10.88 -2.46
C GLY A 121 -7.36 -10.47 -1.27
N LEU A 122 -7.07 -9.33 -0.62
CA LEU A 122 -7.87 -8.83 0.48
C LEU A 122 -9.01 -7.94 -0.05
N LEU A 123 -10.24 -8.26 0.32
CA LEU A 123 -11.43 -7.48 0.03
C LEU A 123 -12.09 -7.07 1.34
N VAL A 124 -12.28 -5.76 1.51
CA VAL A 124 -12.94 -5.19 2.68
C VAL A 124 -14.05 -4.27 2.21
N GLU A 125 -15.29 -4.63 2.51
CA GLU A 125 -16.46 -3.74 2.38
C GLU A 125 -16.94 -3.36 3.77
N TYR A 126 -16.98 -2.07 4.03
CA TYR A 126 -17.29 -1.51 5.34
C TYR A 126 -18.44 -0.53 5.24
N ASP A 127 -19.39 -0.66 6.15
CA ASP A 127 -20.50 0.28 6.32
C ASP A 127 -20.15 1.26 7.43
N GLN A 128 -19.87 2.50 7.07
CA GLN A 128 -19.53 3.57 7.99
C GLN A 128 -20.70 3.96 8.91
N ALA A 129 -21.95 3.80 8.46
CA ALA A 129 -23.13 4.17 9.28
C ALA A 129 -23.36 3.19 10.43
N THR A 130 -23.06 1.92 10.23
CA THR A 130 -23.23 0.86 11.23
C THR A 130 -21.90 0.41 11.86
N HIS A 131 -20.77 0.96 11.41
CA HIS A 131 -19.43 0.59 11.86
C HIS A 131 -19.19 -0.92 11.78
N SER A 132 -19.61 -1.54 10.68
CA SER A 132 -19.51 -2.99 10.50
C SER A 132 -18.97 -3.41 9.14
N PHE A 133 -18.32 -4.56 9.07
CA PHE A 133 -17.92 -5.15 7.81
C PHE A 133 -19.13 -5.81 7.13
N LEU A 134 -19.38 -5.41 5.88
CA LEU A 134 -20.33 -6.10 5.01
C LEU A 134 -19.67 -7.33 4.39
N ARG A 135 -18.36 -7.21 4.07
CA ARG A 135 -17.51 -8.31 3.60
C ARG A 135 -16.10 -8.11 4.12
N PHE A 136 -15.48 -9.19 4.54
CA PHE A 136 -14.07 -9.24 4.89
C PHE A 136 -13.52 -10.58 4.42
N GLU A 137 -12.89 -10.57 3.24
CA GLU A 137 -12.53 -11.78 2.50
C GLU A 137 -11.06 -11.73 2.09
N PHE A 138 -10.43 -12.91 2.04
CA PHE A 138 -9.12 -13.09 1.45
C PHE A 138 -9.19 -14.18 0.38
N GLU A 139 -8.78 -13.80 -0.86
CA GLU A 139 -8.85 -14.67 -2.05
C GLU A 139 -10.26 -15.25 -2.33
N GLY A 140 -11.29 -14.44 -2.02
CA GLY A 140 -12.69 -14.77 -2.26
C GLY A 140 -13.38 -15.54 -1.13
N GLU A 141 -12.63 -15.94 -0.09
CA GLU A 141 -13.18 -16.65 1.06
C GLU A 141 -13.26 -15.73 2.28
N PRO A 142 -14.31 -15.85 3.12
CA PRO A 142 -14.41 -15.12 4.36
C PRO A 142 -13.18 -15.36 5.24
N VAL A 143 -12.64 -14.29 5.82
CA VAL A 143 -11.49 -14.39 6.72
C VAL A 143 -11.91 -15.06 8.03
N ASP A 144 -11.33 -16.23 8.28
CA ASP A 144 -11.43 -16.94 9.56
C ASP A 144 -10.61 -16.22 10.63
N ASP A 145 -11.15 -16.08 11.85
CA ASP A 145 -10.54 -15.35 12.95
C ASP A 145 -9.22 -15.95 13.42
N ASP A 146 -9.08 -17.27 13.35
CA ASP A 146 -7.90 -18.00 13.81
C ASP A 146 -6.83 -18.16 12.71
N LYS A 147 -7.18 -17.91 11.45
CA LYS A 147 -6.24 -18.00 10.34
C LYS A 147 -5.15 -16.94 10.50
N VAL A 148 -3.90 -17.34 10.35
CA VAL A 148 -2.73 -16.46 10.46
C VAL A 148 -2.29 -16.03 9.06
N PHE A 149 -2.06 -14.74 8.90
CA PHE A 149 -1.57 -14.10 7.67
C PHE A 149 -0.21 -13.47 7.89
N SER A 150 0.68 -13.62 6.92
CA SER A 150 1.91 -12.84 6.84
C SER A 150 1.60 -11.44 6.26
N LEU A 151 2.02 -10.41 6.99
CA LEU A 151 1.74 -9.01 6.66
C LEU A 151 3.04 -8.22 6.52
N GLY A 152 3.20 -7.56 5.37
CA GLY A 152 4.30 -6.62 5.11
C GLY A 152 3.90 -5.18 5.48
N LEU A 153 4.78 -4.50 6.23
CA LEU A 153 4.61 -3.10 6.63
C LEU A 153 5.94 -2.34 6.48
N GLN A 154 5.87 -1.10 5.98
CA GLN A 154 7.01 -0.17 6.05
C GLN A 154 7.37 0.14 7.50
N HIS A 155 8.65 0.44 7.76
CA HIS A 155 9.18 0.69 9.11
C HIS A 155 8.43 1.78 9.86
N PHE A 156 8.12 2.89 9.20
CA PHE A 156 7.32 3.97 9.80
C PHE A 156 5.99 3.46 10.34
N HIS A 157 5.25 2.67 9.57
CA HIS A 157 3.94 2.12 9.96
C HIS A 157 4.08 1.04 11.03
N PHE A 158 5.16 0.28 10.99
CA PHE A 158 5.48 -0.69 12.05
C PHE A 158 5.76 0.00 13.40
N LEU A 159 6.50 1.10 13.42
CA LEU A 159 6.76 1.86 14.65
C LEU A 159 5.49 2.52 15.22
N ASN A 160 4.57 2.90 14.36
CA ASN A 160 3.33 3.59 14.72
C ASN A 160 2.11 2.65 14.77
N MET A 161 2.33 1.34 14.93
CA MET A 161 1.24 0.33 14.90
C MET A 161 0.15 0.59 15.93
N LYS A 162 0.51 1.04 17.13
CA LYS A 162 -0.49 1.31 18.17
C LYS A 162 -1.46 2.41 17.76
N ASP A 163 -0.97 3.47 17.15
CA ASP A 163 -1.82 4.59 16.71
C ASP A 163 -2.61 4.26 15.45
N SER A 164 -1.96 3.59 14.50
CA SER A 164 -2.54 3.28 13.18
C SER A 164 -3.52 2.12 13.21
N PHE A 165 -3.22 1.07 13.99
CA PHE A 165 -3.92 -0.21 13.95
C PHE A 165 -4.49 -0.65 15.31
N ASP A 166 -4.19 0.10 16.38
CA ASP A 166 -4.53 -0.24 17.76
C ASP A 166 -4.02 -1.62 18.20
N ILE A 167 -2.85 -2.03 17.70
CA ILE A 167 -2.15 -3.25 18.05
C ILE A 167 -0.67 -2.96 18.27
N THR A 168 -0.02 -3.73 19.13
CA THR A 168 1.41 -3.53 19.44
C THR A 168 2.28 -4.65 18.85
N PRO A 169 3.58 -4.37 18.59
CA PRO A 169 4.52 -5.43 18.20
C PRO A 169 4.63 -6.57 19.23
N GLU A 170 4.46 -6.28 20.54
CA GLU A 170 4.47 -7.26 21.61
C GLU A 170 3.31 -8.25 21.49
N GLU A 171 2.12 -7.77 21.11
CA GLU A 171 0.95 -8.62 20.85
C GLU A 171 1.19 -9.53 19.67
N LEU A 172 1.78 -9.01 18.58
CA LEU A 172 2.06 -9.79 17.37
C LEU A 172 3.18 -10.83 17.56
N ARG A 173 4.16 -10.55 18.43
CA ARG A 173 5.22 -11.54 18.76
C ARG A 173 4.68 -12.81 19.40
N LYS A 174 3.45 -12.79 19.92
CA LYS A 174 2.78 -14.00 20.43
C LYS A 174 2.40 -14.96 19.29
N ASN A 175 2.17 -14.44 18.09
CA ASN A 175 1.85 -15.26 16.92
C ASN A 175 3.12 -15.85 16.32
N HIS A 176 4.07 -14.99 15.94
CA HIS A 176 5.37 -15.36 15.35
C HIS A 176 6.43 -14.27 15.56
N SER A 177 7.68 -14.61 15.25
CA SER A 177 8.78 -13.64 15.28
C SER A 177 8.61 -12.57 14.21
N ILE A 178 8.83 -11.31 14.59
CA ILE A 178 8.88 -10.18 13.68
C ILE A 178 10.27 -10.11 13.04
N ARG A 179 10.33 -9.85 11.73
CA ARG A 179 11.60 -9.77 10.98
C ARG A 179 11.61 -8.59 10.04
N VAL A 180 12.79 -8.02 9.82
CA VAL A 180 13.04 -7.13 8.67
C VAL A 180 13.31 -8.02 7.47
N ILE A 181 12.51 -7.88 6.41
CA ILE A 181 12.61 -8.68 5.19
C ILE A 181 13.19 -7.90 4.01
N SER A 182 13.25 -6.58 4.12
CA SER A 182 14.02 -5.70 3.24
C SER A 182 14.48 -4.47 4.01
N THR A 183 15.65 -3.95 3.65
CA THR A 183 16.19 -2.70 4.20
C THR A 183 15.81 -1.48 3.35
N SER A 184 15.22 -1.70 2.17
CA SER A 184 14.84 -0.66 1.23
C SER A 184 13.56 -1.05 0.49
N CYS A 185 12.47 -0.40 0.81
CA CYS A 185 11.18 -0.56 0.14
C CYS A 185 11.27 -0.07 -1.33
N THR A 186 11.94 1.04 -1.55
CA THR A 186 12.09 1.65 -2.89
C THR A 186 12.92 0.75 -3.82
N GLN A 187 13.94 0.09 -3.30
CA GLN A 187 14.75 -0.86 -4.09
C GLN A 187 13.90 -2.07 -4.52
N VAL A 188 13.08 -2.62 -3.62
CA VAL A 188 12.16 -3.72 -3.95
C VAL A 188 11.21 -3.33 -5.07
N ILE A 189 10.63 -2.13 -5.00
CA ILE A 189 9.75 -1.60 -6.05
C ILE A 189 10.51 -1.46 -7.38
N GLU A 190 11.70 -0.85 -7.37
CA GLU A 190 12.52 -0.66 -8.57
C GLU A 190 12.85 -2.00 -9.25
N GLU A 191 13.36 -2.96 -8.49
CA GLU A 191 13.76 -4.29 -9.00
C GLU A 191 12.58 -5.08 -9.55
N ALA A 192 11.46 -5.10 -8.85
CA ALA A 192 10.26 -5.81 -9.28
C ALA A 192 9.63 -5.19 -10.54
N LEU A 193 9.61 -3.86 -10.65
CA LEU A 193 9.13 -3.18 -11.85
C LEU A 193 10.07 -3.40 -13.05
N GLN A 194 11.38 -3.44 -12.84
CA GLN A 194 12.36 -3.75 -13.88
C GLN A 194 12.22 -5.19 -14.39
N ALA A 195 11.93 -6.14 -13.50
CA ALA A 195 11.71 -7.54 -13.88
C ALA A 195 10.46 -7.74 -14.75
N GLY A 196 9.61 -6.74 -14.90
CA GLY A 196 8.46 -6.75 -15.81
C GLY A 196 7.30 -7.65 -15.39
N GLN A 197 7.36 -8.23 -14.21
CA GLN A 197 6.33 -9.17 -13.72
C GLN A 197 4.94 -8.54 -13.60
N HIS A 198 4.86 -7.22 -13.49
CA HIS A 198 3.63 -6.47 -13.23
C HIS A 198 3.14 -5.60 -14.40
N GLN A 199 3.90 -5.50 -15.49
CA GLN A 199 3.55 -4.64 -16.63
C GLN A 199 2.20 -4.99 -17.28
N ASN A 200 1.84 -6.26 -17.32
CA ASN A 200 0.61 -6.76 -17.94
C ASN A 200 -0.52 -7.01 -16.92
N ALA A 201 -0.20 -7.22 -15.65
CA ALA A 201 -1.19 -7.60 -14.64
C ALA A 201 -2.13 -6.44 -14.25
N THR A 202 -1.62 -5.21 -14.22
CA THR A 202 -2.38 -4.02 -13.82
C THR A 202 -3.31 -3.52 -14.92
N VAL A 203 -2.99 -3.78 -16.18
CA VAL A 203 -3.77 -3.34 -17.34
C VAL A 203 -4.95 -4.28 -17.64
N ALA A 204 -4.77 -5.58 -17.41
CA ALA A 204 -5.81 -6.58 -17.64
C ALA A 204 -6.86 -6.66 -16.52
N ARG A 205 -6.54 -6.12 -15.36
CA ARG A 205 -7.43 -6.11 -14.18
C ARG A 205 -7.94 -4.70 -13.96
N GLY A 206 -8.77 -4.20 -14.87
CA GLY A 206 -9.63 -3.07 -14.54
C GLY A 206 -10.37 -3.42 -13.25
N VAL A 207 -10.11 -2.67 -12.21
CA VAL A 207 -10.81 -2.62 -10.90
C VAL A 207 -11.87 -3.73 -10.71
N VAL A 208 -11.46 -4.98 -10.66
CA VAL A 208 -12.35 -6.10 -10.30
C VAL A 208 -11.90 -6.57 -8.92
N GLY A 209 -12.61 -6.12 -7.90
CA GLY A 209 -12.62 -6.76 -6.60
C GLY A 209 -11.70 -6.22 -5.52
N ARG A 210 -11.31 -4.93 -5.55
CA ARG A 210 -10.69 -4.27 -4.41
C ARG A 210 -11.55 -3.09 -3.99
N ARG A 211 -12.28 -3.24 -2.92
CA ARG A 211 -13.03 -2.14 -2.34
C ARG A 211 -12.94 -2.20 -0.83
N ALA A 212 -12.22 -1.25 -0.23
CA ALA A 212 -12.70 -0.64 1.00
C ALA A 212 -13.72 0.41 0.53
N THR A 213 -15.00 0.07 0.45
CA THR A 213 -16.03 1.02 0.08
C THR A 213 -16.79 1.42 1.32
N SER A 214 -16.61 2.69 1.75
CA SER A 214 -17.64 3.32 2.55
C SER A 214 -18.81 3.62 1.61
N ARG A 215 -19.97 3.02 1.84
CA ARG A 215 -21.21 3.57 1.30
C ARG A 215 -21.58 4.77 2.16
N ASN A 216 -21.27 5.98 1.70
CA ASN A 216 -21.91 7.16 2.21
C ASN A 216 -23.41 7.03 1.94
N PRO A 217 -24.29 7.17 2.95
CA PRO A 217 -25.70 7.37 2.68
C PRO A 217 -25.82 8.64 1.85
N ILE A 218 -26.48 8.55 0.72
CA ILE A 218 -26.90 9.69 -0.10
C ILE A 218 -27.69 10.59 0.85
N GLY A 219 -27.16 11.78 1.15
CA GLY A 219 -27.87 12.77 1.95
C GLY A 219 -29.23 13.06 1.33
N PRO A 220 -30.22 13.45 2.12
CA PRO A 220 -31.55 13.70 1.62
C PRO A 220 -31.48 14.81 0.55
N SER A 221 -31.96 14.49 -0.65
CA SER A 221 -32.23 15.44 -1.70
C SER A 221 -33.13 16.55 -1.13
N SER A 222 -32.58 17.73 -1.00
CA SER A 222 -33.38 18.92 -0.71
C SER A 222 -34.29 19.18 -1.90
N ALA A 223 -35.58 18.90 -1.71
CA ALA A 223 -36.65 19.43 -2.53
C ALA A 223 -36.86 20.91 -2.27
#